data_2ac137a089f35f141b683be0b8978e0f
#
_entry.id   2ac137a089f35f141b683be0b8978e0f
#
_cell.length_a   1.000
_cell.length_b   1.000
_cell.length_c   1.000
_cell.angle_alpha   90.00
_cell.angle_beta   90.00
_cell.angle_gamma   90.00
#
_symmetry.space_group_name_H-M   'P 1'
#
loop_
_entity.id
_entity.type
_entity.pdbx_description
1 polymer ?
#
loop_
_entity_poly.entity_id
_entity_poly.type
_entity_poly.pdbx_seq_one_letter_code
_entity_poly.pdbx_strand_id
1 'polypeptide(L)'
;GFAACLGALLLWAALSFILSPYGVSLMGPRYDGLLPMALYILTALGCAAYGSWHDRYAVLLGISVSICCAVAVLQLLGFNPLRLYPEGYDYYGAGIWYNGSFLGTLGNTNLLGAFLCLACPALAFTAALRRGRCLWLLLPAALGAAVTALSRSEAGLVGLAAALLAGTPYYVNLRGRMRAALIVLAGEAALVIAALLAVYAAAPASGTLYELSEILHGRIDGSFGSHRVAIWGEALRLFAERPLLGGGPGTFALRSTLQFSRFVPESGLTFTTVADNAHCEALACLADLGLPGALLYLAAWAVVLRCWLRGRAPAAGIALLSYFVQSLFGIGTCFV
;
A
#
# COMPACT_ATOMS: atom_id res chain seq x y z
N GLY A 1 7.53 -21.19 10.97
CA GLY A 1 7.05 -19.82 11.06
C GLY A 1 6.59 -19.27 9.72
N PHE A 2 7.31 -18.32 9.15
CA PHE A 2 6.88 -17.58 7.94
C PHE A 2 6.51 -18.50 6.76
N ALA A 3 7.41 -19.42 6.38
CA ALA A 3 7.15 -20.37 5.29
C ALA A 3 5.92 -21.24 5.53
N ALA A 4 5.66 -21.66 6.78
CA ALA A 4 4.48 -22.44 7.11
C ALA A 4 3.19 -21.62 6.96
N CYS A 5 3.19 -20.35 7.35
CA CYS A 5 2.04 -19.46 7.15
C CYS A 5 1.74 -19.26 5.66
N LEU A 6 2.76 -18.97 4.85
CA LEU A 6 2.60 -18.78 3.40
C LEU A 6 2.18 -20.06 2.69
N GLY A 7 2.76 -21.22 3.05
CA GLY A 7 2.36 -22.51 2.51
C GLY A 7 0.91 -22.88 2.86
N ALA A 8 0.51 -22.64 4.11
CA ALA A 8 -0.87 -22.84 4.54
C ALA A 8 -1.84 -21.88 3.82
N LEU A 9 -1.45 -20.62 3.64
CA LEU A 9 -2.23 -19.62 2.90
C LEU A 9 -2.45 -20.06 1.44
N LEU A 10 -1.39 -20.56 0.78
CA LEU A 10 -1.50 -21.04 -0.59
C LEU A 10 -2.42 -22.26 -0.71
N LEU A 11 -2.29 -23.24 0.21
CA LEU A 11 -3.16 -24.40 0.25
C LEU A 11 -4.62 -24.02 0.51
N TRP A 12 -4.83 -23.05 1.41
CA TRP A 12 -6.17 -22.52 1.68
C TRP A 12 -6.76 -21.79 0.48
N ALA A 13 -5.96 -20.95 -0.18
CA ALA A 13 -6.38 -20.26 -1.40
C ALA A 13 -6.75 -21.24 -2.53
N ALA A 14 -5.97 -22.32 -2.69
CA ALA A 14 -6.28 -23.37 -3.66
C ALA A 14 -7.59 -24.09 -3.31
N LEU A 15 -7.83 -24.40 -2.04
CA LEU A 15 -9.09 -24.99 -1.58
C LEU A 15 -10.27 -24.04 -1.83
N SER A 16 -10.12 -22.77 -1.47
CA SER A 16 -11.14 -21.74 -1.72
C SER A 16 -11.44 -21.60 -3.22
N PHE A 17 -10.40 -21.61 -4.07
CA PHE A 17 -10.54 -21.58 -5.53
C PHE A 17 -11.35 -22.78 -6.07
N ILE A 18 -11.00 -24.01 -5.67
CA ILE A 18 -11.64 -25.25 -6.14
C ILE A 18 -13.12 -25.28 -5.70
N LEU A 19 -13.42 -24.80 -4.50
CA LEU A 19 -14.78 -24.81 -3.92
C LEU A 19 -15.56 -23.51 -4.18
N SER A 20 -15.03 -22.62 -5.02
CA SER A 20 -15.72 -21.38 -5.39
C SER A 20 -16.91 -21.66 -6.32
N PRO A 21 -18.11 -21.14 -6.02
CA PRO A 21 -19.27 -21.23 -6.93
C PRO A 21 -19.25 -20.14 -8.01
N TYR A 22 -18.31 -19.21 -7.94
CA TYR A 22 -18.17 -18.09 -8.88
C TYR A 22 -17.19 -18.46 -9.97
N GLY A 23 -17.41 -18.11 -11.21
CA GLY A 23 -16.57 -18.46 -12.35
C GLY A 23 -15.14 -17.91 -12.28
N VAL A 24 -14.36 -18.43 -11.32
CA VAL A 24 -13.00 -17.96 -11.01
C VAL A 24 -12.03 -18.29 -12.14
N SER A 25 -11.23 -17.29 -12.56
CA SER A 25 -10.11 -17.53 -13.44
C SER A 25 -8.82 -17.70 -12.62
N LEU A 26 -7.88 -18.50 -13.13
CA LEU A 26 -6.56 -18.65 -12.49
C LEU A 26 -5.80 -17.34 -12.34
N MET A 27 -5.96 -16.43 -13.30
CA MET A 27 -5.26 -15.10 -13.28
C MET A 27 -5.99 -14.07 -12.44
N GLY A 28 -7.32 -14.17 -12.32
CA GLY A 28 -8.15 -13.11 -11.74
C GLY A 28 -8.27 -11.87 -12.66
N PRO A 29 -9.29 -11.01 -12.46
CA PRO A 29 -9.53 -9.83 -13.30
C PRO A 29 -8.40 -8.79 -13.23
N ARG A 30 -7.69 -8.72 -12.12
CA ARG A 30 -6.59 -7.79 -11.85
C ARG A 30 -5.25 -8.48 -11.58
N TYR A 31 -5.05 -9.69 -12.09
CA TYR A 31 -3.90 -10.54 -11.75
C TYR A 31 -3.82 -10.81 -10.23
N ASP A 32 -4.97 -10.99 -9.60
CA ASP A 32 -5.19 -11.25 -8.18
C ASP A 32 -5.72 -12.66 -7.91
N GLY A 33 -5.76 -13.52 -8.94
CA GLY A 33 -6.19 -14.91 -8.86
C GLY A 33 -5.18 -15.85 -8.20
N LEU A 34 -5.49 -17.13 -8.23
CA LEU A 34 -4.67 -18.17 -7.57
C LEU A 34 -3.25 -18.26 -8.14
N LEU A 35 -3.07 -18.12 -9.47
CA LEU A 35 -1.75 -18.28 -10.09
C LEU A 35 -0.80 -17.13 -9.72
N PRO A 36 -1.17 -15.85 -9.84
CA PRO A 36 -0.32 -14.76 -9.34
C PRO A 36 -0.01 -14.90 -7.85
N MET A 37 -0.99 -15.21 -7.01
CA MET A 37 -0.78 -15.43 -5.58
C MET A 37 0.22 -16.55 -5.30
N ALA A 38 0.12 -17.68 -6.04
CA ALA A 38 1.08 -18.76 -5.92
C ALA A 38 2.50 -18.33 -6.33
N LEU A 39 2.64 -17.56 -7.41
CA LEU A 39 3.94 -17.07 -7.87
C LEU A 39 4.57 -16.12 -6.85
N TYR A 40 3.80 -15.23 -6.22
CA TYR A 40 4.31 -14.35 -5.15
C TYR A 40 4.77 -15.14 -3.94
N ILE A 41 3.97 -16.09 -3.48
CA ILE A 41 4.29 -16.93 -2.34
C ILE A 41 5.54 -17.78 -2.63
N LEU A 42 5.62 -18.42 -3.80
CA LEU A 42 6.78 -19.22 -4.19
C LEU A 42 8.04 -18.37 -4.33
N THR A 43 7.92 -17.15 -4.88
CA THR A 43 9.04 -16.21 -4.95
C THR A 43 9.51 -15.81 -3.56
N ALA A 44 8.58 -15.47 -2.65
CA ALA A 44 8.92 -15.13 -1.27
C ALA A 44 9.58 -16.29 -0.54
N LEU A 45 9.11 -17.52 -0.73
CA LEU A 45 9.71 -18.73 -0.16
C LEU A 45 11.09 -19.00 -0.75
N GLY A 46 11.27 -18.83 -2.06
CA GLY A 46 12.57 -18.96 -2.73
C GLY A 46 13.58 -17.93 -2.23
N CYS A 47 13.17 -16.67 -2.11
CA CYS A 47 13.99 -15.62 -1.52
C CYS A 47 14.33 -15.90 -0.04
N ALA A 48 13.41 -16.44 0.73
CA ALA A 48 13.64 -16.78 2.13
C ALA A 48 14.58 -17.98 2.31
N ALA A 49 14.56 -18.95 1.36
CA ALA A 49 15.39 -20.15 1.42
C ALA A 49 16.81 -19.93 0.89
N TYR A 50 16.97 -19.18 -0.19
CA TYR A 50 18.20 -19.05 -0.95
C TYR A 50 18.73 -17.63 -1.01
N GLY A 51 17.94 -16.64 -0.63
CA GLY A 51 18.32 -15.22 -0.68
C GLY A 51 19.38 -14.89 0.35
N SER A 52 20.35 -14.09 -0.06
CA SER A 52 21.34 -13.47 0.83
C SER A 52 21.34 -11.97 0.56
N TRP A 53 21.41 -11.17 1.63
CA TRP A 53 21.48 -9.72 1.47
C TRP A 53 22.91 -9.28 1.11
N HIS A 54 23.01 -8.50 0.04
CA HIS A 54 24.23 -7.81 -0.34
C HIS A 54 23.97 -6.30 -0.44
N ASP A 55 24.95 -5.48 -0.05
CA ASP A 55 24.82 -4.01 -0.12
C ASP A 55 24.57 -3.51 -1.56
N ARG A 56 24.97 -4.29 -2.58
CA ARG A 56 24.65 -4.02 -3.99
C ARG A 56 23.16 -3.94 -4.28
N TYR A 57 22.31 -4.66 -3.55
CA TYR A 57 20.86 -4.58 -3.72
C TYR A 57 20.31 -3.22 -3.28
N ALA A 58 20.87 -2.63 -2.23
CA ALA A 58 20.51 -1.28 -1.83
C ALA A 58 20.95 -0.25 -2.88
N VAL A 59 22.11 -0.46 -3.53
CA VAL A 59 22.57 0.39 -4.64
C VAL A 59 21.62 0.28 -5.82
N LEU A 60 21.26 -0.93 -6.25
CA LEU A 60 20.33 -1.17 -7.35
C LEU A 60 18.95 -0.57 -7.05
N LEU A 61 18.44 -0.76 -5.83
CA LEU A 61 17.19 -0.15 -5.39
C LEU A 61 17.25 1.38 -5.43
N GLY A 62 18.36 1.98 -4.96
CA GLY A 62 18.58 3.43 -5.02
C GLY A 62 18.58 3.96 -6.46
N ILE A 63 19.21 3.25 -7.39
CA ILE A 63 19.21 3.57 -8.82
C ILE A 63 17.79 3.47 -9.37
N SER A 64 17.07 2.38 -9.08
CA SER A 64 15.70 2.16 -9.55
C SER A 64 14.74 3.25 -9.05
N VAL A 65 14.83 3.62 -7.77
CA VAL A 65 14.07 4.74 -7.20
C VAL A 65 14.41 6.05 -7.90
N SER A 66 15.69 6.32 -8.12
CA SER A 66 16.12 7.56 -8.79
C SER A 66 15.57 7.66 -10.21
N ILE A 67 15.61 6.58 -10.99
CA ILE A 67 15.08 6.55 -12.37
C ILE A 67 13.55 6.73 -12.35
N CYS A 68 12.86 5.98 -11.51
CA CYS A 68 11.42 6.05 -11.38
C CYS A 68 10.95 7.46 -10.97
N CYS A 69 11.64 8.07 -9.99
CA CYS A 69 11.36 9.43 -9.56
C CYS A 69 11.71 10.47 -10.61
N ALA A 70 12.80 10.32 -11.36
CA ALA A 70 13.14 11.23 -12.45
C ALA A 70 12.05 11.24 -13.52
N VAL A 71 11.55 10.07 -13.92
CA VAL A 71 10.42 9.96 -14.85
C VAL A 71 9.19 10.66 -14.28
N ALA A 72 8.85 10.41 -13.01
CA ALA A 72 7.69 11.03 -12.36
C ALA A 72 7.82 12.56 -12.27
N VAL A 73 9.01 13.08 -11.96
CA VAL A 73 9.27 14.54 -11.94
C VAL A 73 9.11 15.16 -13.31
N LEU A 74 9.64 14.52 -14.38
CA LEU A 74 9.44 15.01 -15.75
C LEU A 74 7.95 15.08 -16.10
N GLN A 75 7.19 14.06 -15.74
CA GLN A 75 5.74 14.04 -15.95
C GLN A 75 5.00 15.12 -15.16
N LEU A 76 5.40 15.38 -13.90
CA LEU A 76 4.88 16.49 -13.09
C LEU A 76 5.16 17.86 -13.72
N LEU A 77 6.27 17.98 -14.46
CA LEU A 77 6.63 19.19 -15.21
C LEU A 77 5.95 19.27 -16.58
N GLY A 78 5.08 18.33 -16.91
CA GLY A 78 4.37 18.27 -18.21
C GLY A 78 5.15 17.61 -19.34
N PHE A 79 6.30 16.99 -19.05
CA PHE A 79 7.08 16.25 -20.05
C PHE A 79 6.77 14.77 -19.99
N ASN A 80 6.39 14.17 -21.12
CA ASN A 80 6.15 12.73 -21.25
C ASN A 80 7.09 12.11 -22.32
N PRO A 81 8.43 12.17 -22.09
CA PRO A 81 9.41 11.81 -23.12
C PRO A 81 9.36 10.34 -23.52
N LEU A 82 8.91 9.47 -22.61
CA LEU A 82 8.78 8.04 -22.86
C LEU A 82 7.40 7.64 -23.37
N ARG A 83 6.49 8.60 -23.57
CA ARG A 83 5.10 8.38 -24.03
C ARG A 83 4.41 7.25 -23.25
N LEU A 84 4.62 7.22 -21.93
CA LEU A 84 4.04 6.19 -21.04
C LEU A 84 2.51 6.31 -20.93
N TYR A 85 1.97 7.45 -21.28
CA TYR A 85 0.55 7.67 -21.49
C TYR A 85 0.35 8.43 -22.82
N PRO A 86 -0.76 8.22 -23.55
CA PRO A 86 -1.04 8.92 -24.81
C PRO A 86 -1.14 10.42 -24.61
N GLU A 87 -0.58 11.22 -25.51
CA GLU A 87 -0.78 12.66 -25.55
C GLU A 87 -2.27 12.95 -25.87
N GLY A 88 -2.85 13.88 -25.12
CA GLY A 88 -4.28 14.19 -25.26
C GLY A 88 -5.19 13.05 -24.84
N TYR A 89 -4.69 12.08 -24.11
CA TYR A 89 -5.51 11.00 -23.59
C TYR A 89 -6.55 11.55 -22.64
N ASP A 90 -7.77 11.38 -23.04
CA ASP A 90 -8.94 11.67 -22.26
C ASP A 90 -9.38 10.40 -21.53
N TYR A 91 -9.08 10.30 -20.25
CA TYR A 91 -9.41 9.14 -19.44
C TYR A 91 -10.91 8.86 -19.37
N TYR A 92 -11.75 9.88 -19.58
CA TYR A 92 -13.19 9.77 -19.46
C TYR A 92 -13.95 10.09 -20.76
N GLY A 93 -13.28 10.24 -21.89
CA GLY A 93 -13.89 10.71 -23.12
C GLY A 93 -14.43 12.15 -23.02
N ALA A 94 -13.87 12.96 -22.13
CA ALA A 94 -14.40 14.27 -21.73
C ALA A 94 -13.45 15.45 -22.00
N GLY A 95 -12.38 15.27 -22.75
CA GLY A 95 -11.38 16.31 -22.98
C GLY A 95 -10.58 16.70 -21.73
N ILE A 96 -10.70 15.95 -20.63
CA ILE A 96 -9.92 16.17 -19.43
C ILE A 96 -8.54 15.58 -19.65
N TRP A 97 -7.59 16.45 -19.87
CA TRP A 97 -6.20 16.09 -20.01
C TRP A 97 -5.74 15.28 -18.80
N TYR A 98 -4.95 14.28 -19.07
CA TYR A 98 -4.28 13.48 -18.11
C TYR A 98 -3.47 14.35 -17.14
N ASN A 99 -3.87 14.45 -15.90
CA ASN A 99 -3.36 15.39 -14.90
C ASN A 99 -2.44 14.74 -13.86
N GLY A 100 -1.66 13.75 -14.26
CA GLY A 100 -0.70 13.13 -13.36
C GLY A 100 -1.22 11.96 -12.51
N SER A 101 -2.44 11.42 -12.79
CA SER A 101 -2.92 10.21 -12.11
C SER A 101 -2.15 8.93 -12.51
N PHE A 102 -1.29 8.96 -13.55
CA PHE A 102 -0.45 7.86 -14.04
C PHE A 102 1.04 8.19 -13.96
N LEU A 103 1.46 8.70 -12.84
CA LEU A 103 2.86 9.09 -12.66
C LEU A 103 3.80 7.90 -12.58
N GLY A 104 5.00 8.13 -13.04
CA GLY A 104 6.09 7.17 -13.04
C GLY A 104 5.93 6.09 -14.10
N THR A 105 6.65 5.03 -13.95
CA THR A 105 6.63 3.85 -14.82
C THR A 105 5.55 2.84 -14.44
N LEU A 106 4.89 3.03 -13.30
CA LEU A 106 3.90 2.11 -12.73
C LEU A 106 2.46 2.45 -13.15
N GLY A 107 2.26 3.58 -13.84
CA GLY A 107 0.97 3.95 -14.43
C GLY A 107 -0.13 4.34 -13.45
N ASN A 108 0.16 4.49 -12.15
CA ASN A 108 -0.79 4.91 -11.12
C ASN A 108 -0.07 5.50 -9.92
N THR A 109 -0.55 6.63 -9.39
CA THR A 109 0.06 7.32 -8.24
C THR A 109 0.02 6.48 -6.96
N ASN A 110 -0.99 5.66 -6.75
CA ASN A 110 -1.09 4.79 -5.58
C ASN A 110 -0.10 3.63 -5.65
N LEU A 111 0.14 3.05 -6.85
CA LEU A 111 1.17 2.03 -7.05
C LEU A 111 2.57 2.61 -6.89
N LEU A 112 2.80 3.82 -7.42
CA LEU A 112 4.04 4.54 -7.20
C LEU A 112 4.27 4.80 -5.70
N GLY A 113 3.24 5.27 -4.99
CA GLY A 113 3.27 5.46 -3.54
C GLY A 113 3.56 4.16 -2.79
N ALA A 114 2.96 3.03 -3.18
CA ALA A 114 3.22 1.72 -2.60
C ALA A 114 4.67 1.26 -2.79
N PHE A 115 5.23 1.41 -4.00
CA PHE A 115 6.64 1.13 -4.26
C PHE A 115 7.57 2.04 -3.44
N LEU A 116 7.29 3.34 -3.41
CA LEU A 116 8.14 4.32 -2.70
C LEU A 116 8.05 4.17 -1.18
N CYS A 117 6.88 3.84 -0.62
CA CYS A 117 6.77 3.60 0.82
C CYS A 117 7.49 2.32 1.27
N LEU A 118 7.74 1.36 0.38
CA LEU A 118 8.62 0.22 0.63
C LEU A 118 10.09 0.60 0.46
N ALA A 119 10.43 1.26 -0.64
CA ALA A 119 11.80 1.51 -1.04
C ALA A 119 12.49 2.62 -0.22
N CYS A 120 11.81 3.75 0.03
CA CYS A 120 12.41 4.89 0.73
C CYS A 120 12.84 4.56 2.16
N PRO A 121 12.02 3.90 3.02
CA PRO A 121 12.47 3.49 4.34
C PRO A 121 13.59 2.46 4.30
N ALA A 122 13.58 1.51 3.33
CA ALA A 122 14.67 0.55 3.17
C ALA A 122 16.00 1.26 2.91
N LEU A 123 16.03 2.25 2.00
CA LEU A 123 17.21 3.04 1.67
C LEU A 123 17.66 3.92 2.85
N ALA A 124 16.74 4.66 3.45
CA ALA A 124 17.04 5.55 4.57
C ALA A 124 17.61 4.80 5.78
N PHE A 125 17.00 3.66 6.15
CA PHE A 125 17.49 2.83 7.24
C PHE A 125 18.82 2.16 6.92
N THR A 126 19.03 1.70 5.69
CA THR A 126 20.32 1.16 5.26
C THR A 126 21.42 2.22 5.39
N ALA A 127 21.14 3.46 4.93
CA ALA A 127 22.06 4.59 5.08
C ALA A 127 22.39 4.86 6.55
N ALA A 128 21.37 4.93 7.41
CA ALA A 128 21.53 5.20 8.85
C ALA A 128 22.33 4.10 9.57
N LEU A 129 22.12 2.84 9.22
CA LEU A 129 22.79 1.69 9.85
C LEU A 129 24.23 1.53 9.38
N ARG A 130 24.51 1.74 8.08
CA ARG A 130 25.84 1.54 7.47
C ARG A 130 26.78 2.73 7.65
N ARG A 131 26.31 3.87 8.11
CA ARG A 131 27.07 5.12 8.31
C ARG A 131 27.96 5.46 7.10
N GLY A 132 28.50 6.61 6.98
CA GLY A 132 29.45 7.11 5.97
C GLY A 132 29.46 6.46 4.57
N ARG A 133 29.48 5.13 4.47
CA ARG A 133 29.59 4.40 3.19
C ARG A 133 28.35 4.45 2.31
N CYS A 134 27.16 4.61 2.90
CA CYS A 134 25.87 4.53 2.19
C CYS A 134 25.00 5.78 2.39
N LEU A 135 25.56 6.88 2.90
CA LEU A 135 24.79 8.12 3.14
C LEU A 135 24.14 8.68 1.87
N TRP A 136 24.73 8.45 0.72
CA TRP A 136 24.17 8.86 -0.57
C TRP A 136 22.79 8.24 -0.86
N LEU A 137 22.43 7.09 -0.23
CA LEU A 137 21.11 6.48 -0.34
C LEU A 137 20.00 7.34 0.26
N LEU A 138 20.35 8.33 1.10
CA LEU A 138 19.37 9.31 1.59
C LEU A 138 18.83 10.20 0.48
N LEU A 139 19.62 10.42 -0.59
CA LEU A 139 19.17 11.24 -1.72
C LEU A 139 18.00 10.61 -2.47
N PRO A 140 18.08 9.36 -2.99
CA PRO A 140 16.94 8.69 -3.60
C PRO A 140 15.77 8.48 -2.63
N ALA A 141 16.04 8.23 -1.34
CA ALA A 141 14.98 8.10 -0.34
C ALA A 141 14.21 9.42 -0.15
N ALA A 142 14.91 10.56 -0.04
CA ALA A 142 14.30 11.87 0.08
C ALA A 142 13.55 12.27 -1.21
N LEU A 143 14.14 11.99 -2.38
CA LEU A 143 13.49 12.22 -3.67
C LEU A 143 12.20 11.42 -3.79
N GLY A 144 12.21 10.13 -3.42
CA GLY A 144 11.03 9.28 -3.43
C GLY A 144 9.94 9.78 -2.48
N ALA A 145 10.31 10.20 -1.27
CA ALA A 145 9.36 10.80 -0.33
C ALA A 145 8.74 12.10 -0.88
N ALA A 146 9.54 12.96 -1.51
CA ALA A 146 9.07 14.18 -2.15
C ALA A 146 8.12 13.87 -3.32
N VAL A 147 8.45 12.90 -4.18
CA VAL A 147 7.58 12.46 -5.28
C VAL A 147 6.27 11.88 -4.74
N THR A 148 6.30 11.09 -3.66
CA THR A 148 5.08 10.59 -3.01
C THR A 148 4.18 11.72 -2.55
N ALA A 149 4.75 12.78 -1.95
CA ALA A 149 4.00 13.96 -1.51
C ALA A 149 3.42 14.74 -2.71
N LEU A 150 4.22 14.99 -3.73
CA LEU A 150 3.81 15.73 -4.94
C LEU A 150 2.76 14.98 -5.75
N SER A 151 2.81 13.63 -5.78
CA SER A 151 1.82 12.80 -6.43
C SER A 151 0.49 12.69 -5.67
N ARG A 152 0.41 13.26 -4.46
CA ARG A 152 -0.76 13.20 -3.57
C ARG A 152 -1.23 11.77 -3.27
N SER A 153 -0.32 10.81 -3.24
CA SER A 153 -0.62 9.44 -2.83
C SER A 153 -0.80 9.37 -1.32
N GLU A 154 -2.03 9.58 -0.83
CA GLU A 154 -2.35 9.60 0.60
C GLU A 154 -1.94 8.30 1.30
N ALA A 155 -2.25 7.15 0.70
CA ALA A 155 -1.85 5.85 1.25
C ALA A 155 -0.33 5.71 1.35
N GLY A 156 0.42 6.18 0.34
CA GLY A 156 1.89 6.21 0.37
C GLY A 156 2.43 7.13 1.48
N LEU A 157 1.82 8.31 1.66
CA LEU A 157 2.20 9.24 2.74
C LEU A 157 1.96 8.64 4.13
N VAL A 158 0.83 7.97 4.33
CA VAL A 158 0.51 7.28 5.60
C VAL A 158 1.53 6.17 5.87
N GLY A 159 1.92 5.40 4.85
CA GLY A 159 2.98 4.40 4.96
C GLY A 159 4.34 5.00 5.34
N LEU A 160 4.76 6.09 4.68
CA LEU A 160 6.00 6.80 5.01
C LEU A 160 5.97 7.40 6.42
N ALA A 161 4.84 7.97 6.84
CA ALA A 161 4.66 8.50 8.20
C ALA A 161 4.79 7.38 9.24
N ALA A 162 4.18 6.21 9.00
CA ALA A 162 4.32 5.05 9.87
C ALA A 162 5.78 4.58 9.96
N ALA A 163 6.54 4.61 8.85
CA ALA A 163 7.96 4.29 8.86
C ALA A 163 8.79 5.28 9.68
N LEU A 164 8.46 6.56 9.65
CA LEU A 164 9.13 7.58 10.47
C LEU A 164 8.81 7.38 11.96
N LEU A 165 7.52 7.33 12.30
CA LEU A 165 7.05 7.21 13.68
C LEU A 165 7.51 5.91 14.37
N ALA A 166 7.56 4.78 13.65
CA ALA A 166 8.07 3.54 14.22
C ALA A 166 9.60 3.42 14.11
N GLY A 167 10.16 3.94 13.03
CA GLY A 167 11.57 3.80 12.70
C GLY A 167 12.49 4.62 13.58
N THR A 168 12.12 5.85 13.92
CA THR A 168 12.96 6.76 14.71
C THR A 168 13.23 6.21 16.11
N PRO A 169 12.22 5.87 16.93
CA PRO A 169 12.47 5.30 18.26
C PRO A 169 13.13 3.92 18.15
N TYR A 170 12.79 3.12 17.15
CA TYR A 170 13.43 1.83 16.91
C TYR A 170 14.93 1.98 16.63
N TYR A 171 15.33 2.93 15.77
CA TYR A 171 16.74 3.22 15.49
C TYR A 171 17.48 3.67 16.75
N VAL A 172 16.89 4.57 17.56
CA VAL A 172 17.47 5.03 18.81
C VAL A 172 17.66 3.86 19.79
N ASN A 173 16.69 2.93 19.85
CA ASN A 173 16.79 1.72 20.65
C ASN A 173 17.92 0.79 20.18
N LEU A 174 18.07 0.59 18.86
CA LEU A 174 19.17 -0.20 18.27
C LEU A 174 20.56 0.34 18.63
N ARG A 175 20.66 1.63 19.01
CA ARG A 175 21.86 2.26 19.54
C ARG A 175 22.07 2.08 21.04
N GLY A 176 21.27 1.23 21.69
CA GLY A 176 21.34 0.96 23.14
C GLY A 176 20.76 2.08 24.02
N ARG A 177 20.01 3.02 23.44
CA ARG A 177 19.46 4.20 24.13
C ARG A 177 17.97 4.04 24.42
N MET A 178 17.57 2.99 25.13
CA MET A 178 16.16 2.67 25.41
C MET A 178 15.38 3.86 26.00
N ARG A 179 15.95 4.58 27.00
CA ARG A 179 15.26 5.74 27.61
C ARG A 179 15.02 6.83 26.59
N ALA A 180 16.00 7.13 25.74
CA ALA A 180 15.84 8.12 24.67
C ALA A 180 14.82 7.66 23.63
N ALA A 181 14.79 6.37 23.28
CA ALA A 181 13.78 5.81 22.40
C ALA A 181 12.35 5.98 22.93
N LEU A 182 12.15 5.76 24.24
CA LEU A 182 10.85 5.97 24.88
C LEU A 182 10.46 7.46 24.92
N ILE A 183 11.42 8.36 25.13
CA ILE A 183 11.15 9.82 25.07
C ILE A 183 10.75 10.23 23.64
N VAL A 184 11.46 9.74 22.62
CA VAL A 184 11.12 9.99 21.22
C VAL A 184 9.71 9.48 20.91
N LEU A 185 9.41 8.23 21.27
CA LEU A 185 8.10 7.63 21.06
C LEU A 185 6.98 8.44 21.76
N ALA A 186 7.20 8.86 23.00
CA ALA A 186 6.24 9.68 23.73
C ALA A 186 6.05 11.06 23.08
N GLY A 187 7.14 11.68 22.60
CA GLY A 187 7.09 12.95 21.88
C GLY A 187 6.33 12.85 20.55
N GLU A 188 6.60 11.80 19.77
CA GLU A 188 5.87 11.52 18.51
C GLU A 188 4.40 11.24 18.77
N ALA A 189 4.06 10.44 19.78
CA ALA A 189 2.68 10.20 20.18
C ALA A 189 1.96 11.48 20.59
N ALA A 190 2.62 12.33 21.39
CA ALA A 190 2.08 13.64 21.79
C ALA A 190 1.85 14.55 20.57
N LEU A 191 2.78 14.56 19.61
CA LEU A 191 2.64 15.33 18.37
C LEU A 191 1.45 14.84 17.53
N VAL A 192 1.30 13.52 17.37
CA VAL A 192 0.16 12.94 16.64
C VAL A 192 -1.16 13.28 17.33
N ILE A 193 -1.24 13.14 18.66
CA ILE A 193 -2.44 13.50 19.42
C ILE A 193 -2.73 15.00 19.27
N ALA A 194 -1.73 15.86 19.37
CA ALA A 194 -1.91 17.31 19.20
C ALA A 194 -2.40 17.66 17.78
N ALA A 195 -1.87 16.98 16.75
CA ALA A 195 -2.33 17.17 15.38
C ALA A 195 -3.79 16.73 15.19
N LEU A 196 -4.19 15.57 15.75
CA LEU A 196 -5.58 15.09 15.71
C LEU A 196 -6.52 16.04 16.45
N LEU A 197 -6.13 16.53 17.63
CA LEU A 197 -6.91 17.52 18.38
C LEU A 197 -7.02 18.86 17.61
N ALA A 198 -5.95 19.28 16.94
CA ALA A 198 -5.99 20.48 16.10
C ALA A 198 -6.96 20.32 14.93
N VAL A 199 -6.97 19.16 14.24
CA VAL A 199 -7.93 18.86 13.17
C VAL A 199 -9.35 18.82 13.71
N TYR A 200 -9.56 18.18 14.86
CA TYR A 200 -10.86 18.14 15.53
C TYR A 200 -11.38 19.54 15.83
N ALA A 201 -10.55 20.41 16.41
CA ALA A 201 -10.93 21.76 16.81
C ALA A 201 -11.08 22.73 15.62
N ALA A 202 -10.25 22.60 14.58
CA ALA A 202 -10.26 23.49 13.42
C ALA A 202 -11.45 23.26 12.50
N ALA A 203 -12.04 22.06 12.51
CA ALA A 203 -13.18 21.65 11.68
C ALA A 203 -13.07 22.16 10.22
N PRO A 204 -12.03 21.74 9.47
CA PRO A 204 -11.82 22.18 8.10
C PRO A 204 -13.03 21.89 7.22
N ALA A 205 -13.27 22.73 6.20
CA ALA A 205 -14.51 22.65 5.40
C ALA A 205 -14.44 21.71 4.20
N SER A 206 -13.26 21.21 3.83
CA SER A 206 -13.10 20.35 2.64
C SER A 206 -11.78 19.56 2.66
N GLY A 207 -11.68 18.55 1.79
CA GLY A 207 -10.50 17.73 1.57
C GLY A 207 -10.27 16.69 2.66
N THR A 208 -9.14 16.00 2.62
CA THR A 208 -8.80 14.88 3.52
C THR A 208 -8.84 15.25 5.01
N LEU A 209 -8.49 16.50 5.35
CA LEU A 209 -8.56 16.96 6.75
C LEU A 209 -10.02 17.16 7.21
N TYR A 210 -10.93 17.55 6.31
CA TYR A 210 -12.37 17.57 6.58
C TYR A 210 -12.88 16.17 6.88
N GLU A 211 -12.57 15.19 6.01
CA GLU A 211 -12.98 13.81 6.21
C GLU A 211 -12.45 13.26 7.54
N LEU A 212 -11.19 13.54 7.86
CA LEU A 212 -10.61 13.16 9.16
C LEU A 212 -11.32 13.84 10.32
N SER A 213 -11.66 15.13 10.21
CA SER A 213 -12.41 15.86 11.24
C SER A 213 -13.79 15.25 11.45
N GLU A 214 -14.51 14.93 10.37
CA GLU A 214 -15.83 14.29 10.44
C GLU A 214 -15.77 12.92 11.12
N ILE A 215 -14.75 12.11 10.78
CA ILE A 215 -14.50 10.81 11.43
C ILE A 215 -14.26 11.00 12.94
N LEU A 216 -13.44 11.98 13.33
CA LEU A 216 -13.15 12.29 14.73
C LEU A 216 -14.42 12.76 15.49
N HIS A 217 -15.37 13.38 14.81
CA HIS A 217 -16.67 13.75 15.36
C HIS A 217 -17.70 12.62 15.30
N GLY A 218 -17.33 11.43 14.83
CA GLY A 218 -18.23 10.27 14.70
C GLY A 218 -19.21 10.36 13.51
N ARG A 219 -18.99 11.26 12.57
CA ARG A 219 -19.77 11.43 11.35
C ARG A 219 -19.04 10.80 10.18
N ILE A 220 -19.32 9.53 9.94
CA ILE A 220 -18.66 8.74 8.88
C ILE A 220 -19.58 8.67 7.67
N ASP A 221 -19.06 9.06 6.49
CA ASP A 221 -19.76 8.99 5.22
C ASP A 221 -19.10 7.97 4.27
N GLY A 222 -19.91 7.30 3.46
CA GLY A 222 -19.45 6.29 2.51
C GLY A 222 -18.50 6.83 1.42
N SER A 223 -18.56 8.14 1.13
CA SER A 223 -17.70 8.80 0.14
C SER A 223 -16.26 9.05 0.64
N PHE A 224 -16.02 8.98 1.95
CA PHE A 224 -14.72 9.29 2.54
C PHE A 224 -13.61 8.34 2.06
N GLY A 225 -12.41 8.89 1.98
CA GLY A 225 -11.24 8.17 1.47
C GLY A 225 -11.40 7.77 0.00
N SER A 226 -12.02 8.60 -0.83
CA SER A 226 -12.33 8.24 -2.21
C SER A 226 -13.22 6.98 -2.28
N HIS A 227 -14.30 6.98 -1.52
CA HIS A 227 -15.28 5.89 -1.38
C HIS A 227 -14.76 4.63 -0.67
N ARG A 228 -13.59 4.66 -0.02
CA ARG A 228 -13.04 3.48 0.68
C ARG A 228 -13.97 2.98 1.78
N VAL A 229 -14.65 3.87 2.50
CA VAL A 229 -15.60 3.46 3.55
C VAL A 229 -16.73 2.59 2.98
N ALA A 230 -17.33 3.00 1.85
CA ALA A 230 -18.35 2.19 1.17
C ALA A 230 -17.78 0.88 0.63
N ILE A 231 -16.57 0.90 0.04
CA ILE A 231 -15.88 -0.28 -0.49
C ILE A 231 -15.55 -1.28 0.63
N TRP A 232 -15.12 -0.81 1.80
CA TRP A 232 -14.87 -1.66 2.97
C TRP A 232 -16.16 -2.29 3.50
N GLY A 233 -17.26 -1.53 3.49
CA GLY A 233 -18.59 -2.08 3.79
C GLY A 233 -18.98 -3.20 2.83
N GLU A 234 -18.72 -3.02 1.54
CA GLU A 234 -18.95 -4.05 0.51
C GLU A 234 -18.05 -5.28 0.74
N ALA A 235 -16.77 -5.09 1.08
CA ALA A 235 -15.87 -6.20 1.42
C ALA A 235 -16.39 -7.04 2.59
N LEU A 236 -16.92 -6.38 3.64
CA LEU A 236 -17.52 -7.05 4.79
C LEU A 236 -18.84 -7.75 4.42
N ARG A 237 -19.65 -7.18 3.53
CA ARG A 237 -20.84 -7.83 2.99
C ARG A 237 -20.47 -9.12 2.24
N LEU A 238 -19.49 -9.05 1.35
CA LEU A 238 -18.98 -10.20 0.59
C LEU A 238 -18.38 -11.28 1.50
N PHE A 239 -17.69 -10.87 2.56
CA PHE A 239 -17.22 -11.79 3.60
C PHE A 239 -18.37 -12.50 4.31
N ALA A 240 -19.43 -11.76 4.70
CA ALA A 240 -20.58 -12.32 5.41
C ALA A 240 -21.34 -13.38 4.59
N GLU A 241 -21.30 -13.31 3.25
CA GLU A 241 -21.88 -14.34 2.37
C GLU A 241 -21.16 -15.69 2.47
N ARG A 242 -19.82 -15.66 2.66
CA ARG A 242 -18.99 -16.88 2.71
C ARG A 242 -17.85 -16.75 3.73
N PRO A 243 -18.15 -16.73 5.04
CA PRO A 243 -17.17 -16.36 6.06
C PRO A 243 -16.01 -17.36 6.23
N LEU A 244 -16.16 -18.61 5.85
CA LEU A 244 -15.10 -19.61 5.99
C LEU A 244 -14.19 -19.66 4.76
N LEU A 245 -14.75 -19.87 3.58
CA LEU A 245 -13.96 -20.10 2.36
C LEU A 245 -13.75 -18.83 1.54
N GLY A 246 -14.54 -17.78 1.79
CA GLY A 246 -14.57 -16.63 0.90
C GLY A 246 -15.18 -16.96 -0.48
N GLY A 247 -15.00 -16.06 -1.42
CA GLY A 247 -15.45 -16.23 -2.80
C GLY A 247 -14.50 -17.02 -3.68
N GLY A 248 -13.24 -17.13 -3.31
CA GLY A 248 -12.12 -17.57 -4.12
C GLY A 248 -11.21 -16.39 -4.48
N PRO A 249 -9.90 -16.62 -4.73
CA PRO A 249 -8.96 -15.58 -5.11
C PRO A 249 -9.43 -14.80 -6.34
N GLY A 250 -9.40 -13.45 -6.26
CA GLY A 250 -9.77 -12.55 -7.35
C GLY A 250 -11.27 -12.50 -7.67
N THR A 251 -12.15 -12.86 -6.73
CA THR A 251 -13.60 -12.86 -6.96
C THR A 251 -14.29 -11.57 -6.52
N PHE A 252 -13.59 -10.65 -5.86
CA PHE A 252 -14.20 -9.40 -5.39
C PHE A 252 -14.95 -8.68 -6.51
N ALA A 253 -14.29 -8.43 -7.65
CA ALA A 253 -14.89 -7.75 -8.81
C ALA A 253 -16.10 -8.47 -9.39
N LEU A 254 -16.15 -9.81 -9.31
CA LEU A 254 -17.25 -10.62 -9.84
C LEU A 254 -18.49 -10.61 -8.93
N ARG A 255 -18.29 -10.33 -7.64
CA ARG A 255 -19.31 -10.41 -6.60
C ARG A 255 -19.80 -9.05 -6.15
N SER A 256 -19.00 -8.00 -6.35
CA SER A 256 -19.35 -6.64 -5.93
C SER A 256 -20.54 -6.12 -6.72
N THR A 257 -21.48 -5.54 -6.00
CA THR A 257 -22.64 -4.84 -6.55
C THR A 257 -22.55 -3.34 -6.34
N LEU A 258 -21.52 -2.87 -5.64
CA LEU A 258 -21.32 -1.47 -5.33
C LEU A 258 -20.88 -0.70 -6.59
N GLN A 259 -21.67 0.32 -6.95
CA GLN A 259 -21.45 1.14 -8.12
C GLN A 259 -21.24 2.60 -7.73
N PHE A 260 -20.36 3.26 -8.43
CA PHE A 260 -20.12 4.70 -8.34
C PHE A 260 -20.43 5.34 -9.68
N SER A 261 -21.26 6.39 -9.66
CA SER A 261 -21.58 7.15 -10.86
C SER A 261 -20.97 8.54 -10.76
N ARG A 262 -20.27 8.95 -11.82
CA ARG A 262 -19.69 10.29 -11.95
C ARG A 262 -20.24 10.93 -13.22
N PHE A 263 -20.89 12.06 -13.06
CA PHE A 263 -21.26 12.92 -14.18
C PHE A 263 -20.06 13.79 -14.58
N VAL A 264 -19.76 13.84 -15.86
CA VAL A 264 -18.70 14.66 -16.44
C VAL A 264 -19.36 15.75 -17.30
N PRO A 265 -19.45 17.00 -16.80
CA PRO A 265 -20.19 18.10 -17.46
C PRO A 265 -19.66 18.39 -18.87
N GLU A 266 -18.37 18.27 -19.09
CA GLU A 266 -17.69 18.57 -20.36
C GLU A 266 -18.16 17.68 -21.51
N SER A 267 -18.48 16.42 -21.22
CA SER A 267 -18.98 15.46 -22.21
C SER A 267 -20.50 15.25 -22.13
N GLY A 268 -21.14 15.70 -21.04
CA GLY A 268 -22.54 15.40 -20.74
C GLY A 268 -22.81 13.93 -20.42
N LEU A 269 -21.77 13.12 -20.15
CA LEU A 269 -21.86 11.68 -19.91
C LEU A 269 -21.79 11.36 -18.43
N THR A 270 -22.54 10.33 -18.03
CA THR A 270 -22.40 9.70 -16.71
C THR A 270 -21.64 8.39 -16.84
N PHE A 271 -20.49 8.31 -16.17
CA PHE A 271 -19.69 7.10 -16.11
C PHE A 271 -20.05 6.33 -14.83
N THR A 272 -20.37 5.06 -14.98
CA THR A 272 -20.62 4.16 -13.85
C THR A 272 -19.49 3.14 -13.75
N THR A 273 -18.88 3.05 -12.58
CA THR A 273 -17.79 2.13 -12.27
C THR A 273 -18.24 1.21 -11.14
N VAL A 274 -18.02 -0.09 -11.29
CA VAL A 274 -18.24 -1.06 -10.20
C VAL A 274 -16.98 -1.11 -9.33
N ALA A 275 -17.14 -1.23 -8.02
CA ALA A 275 -16.02 -1.48 -7.12
C ALA A 275 -15.43 -2.86 -7.43
N ASP A 276 -14.20 -2.90 -7.90
CA ASP A 276 -13.55 -4.11 -8.40
C ASP A 276 -12.44 -4.65 -7.48
N ASN A 277 -12.15 -3.93 -6.39
CA ASN A 277 -11.18 -4.33 -5.37
C ASN A 277 -11.53 -3.66 -4.03
N ALA A 278 -11.12 -4.27 -2.92
CA ALA A 278 -11.38 -3.76 -1.57
C ALA A 278 -10.57 -2.52 -1.18
N HIS A 279 -9.56 -2.13 -1.93
CA HIS A 279 -8.60 -1.06 -1.56
C HIS A 279 -8.03 -1.20 -0.14
N CYS A 280 -7.95 -2.44 0.34
CA CYS A 280 -7.35 -2.87 1.60
C CYS A 280 -7.02 -4.36 1.46
N GLU A 281 -5.74 -4.73 1.45
CA GLU A 281 -5.33 -6.12 1.23
C GLU A 281 -5.91 -7.09 2.27
N ALA A 282 -5.99 -6.66 3.53
CA ALA A 282 -6.56 -7.49 4.59
C ALA A 282 -8.05 -7.77 4.36
N LEU A 283 -8.82 -6.77 3.91
CA LEU A 283 -10.25 -6.92 3.59
C LEU A 283 -10.45 -7.69 2.28
N ALA A 284 -9.59 -7.49 1.29
CA ALA A 284 -9.59 -8.30 0.07
C ALA A 284 -9.37 -9.79 0.39
N CYS A 285 -8.36 -10.07 1.21
CA CYS A 285 -8.08 -11.42 1.69
C CYS A 285 -9.26 -12.01 2.49
N LEU A 286 -9.93 -11.19 3.30
CA LEU A 286 -11.11 -11.60 4.07
C LEU A 286 -12.31 -11.93 3.15
N ALA A 287 -12.58 -11.10 2.14
CA ALA A 287 -13.67 -11.32 1.20
C ALA A 287 -13.43 -12.53 0.28
N ASP A 288 -12.18 -12.69 -0.20
CA ASP A 288 -11.83 -13.71 -1.19
C ASP A 288 -11.48 -15.05 -0.56
N LEU A 289 -10.85 -15.09 0.63
CA LEU A 289 -10.36 -16.32 1.27
C LEU A 289 -11.03 -16.62 2.62
N GLY A 290 -11.96 -15.79 3.05
CA GLY A 290 -12.65 -15.93 4.33
C GLY A 290 -11.75 -15.70 5.54
N LEU A 291 -12.29 -15.96 6.73
CA LEU A 291 -11.59 -15.76 7.99
C LEU A 291 -10.27 -16.54 8.11
N PRO A 292 -10.18 -17.83 7.76
CA PRO A 292 -8.91 -18.56 7.87
C PRO A 292 -7.83 -17.99 6.95
N GLY A 293 -8.17 -17.59 5.71
CA GLY A 293 -7.24 -16.95 4.79
C GLY A 293 -6.71 -15.63 5.34
N ALA A 294 -7.59 -14.77 5.84
CA ALA A 294 -7.21 -13.50 6.46
C ALA A 294 -6.33 -13.71 7.72
N LEU A 295 -6.63 -14.70 8.56
CA LEU A 295 -5.81 -15.03 9.72
C LEU A 295 -4.42 -15.53 9.33
N LEU A 296 -4.29 -16.35 8.28
CA LEU A 296 -3.00 -16.82 7.78
C LEU A 296 -2.18 -15.68 7.18
N TYR A 297 -2.81 -14.76 6.45
CA TYR A 297 -2.19 -13.54 5.95
C TYR A 297 -1.66 -12.69 7.10
N LEU A 298 -2.49 -12.38 8.10
CA LEU A 298 -2.08 -11.61 9.28
C LEU A 298 -1.02 -12.32 10.13
N ALA A 299 -1.07 -13.66 10.22
CA ALA A 299 -0.04 -14.45 10.90
C ALA A 299 1.32 -14.34 10.20
N ALA A 300 1.37 -14.32 8.85
CA ALA A 300 2.61 -14.08 8.12
C ALA A 300 3.19 -12.69 8.47
N TRP A 301 2.37 -11.64 8.47
CA TRP A 301 2.77 -10.29 8.91
C TRP A 301 3.22 -10.24 10.36
N ALA A 302 2.55 -10.95 11.27
CA ALA A 302 2.96 -11.05 12.67
C ALA A 302 4.35 -11.69 12.84
N VAL A 303 4.69 -12.68 12.01
CA VAL A 303 6.04 -13.26 11.98
C VAL A 303 7.08 -12.25 11.50
N VAL A 304 6.79 -11.47 10.44
CA VAL A 304 7.67 -10.40 9.95
C VAL A 304 7.90 -9.36 11.04
N LEU A 305 6.83 -8.86 11.66
CA LEU A 305 6.89 -7.90 12.77
C LEU A 305 7.72 -8.43 13.94
N ARG A 306 7.51 -9.68 14.35
CA ARG A 306 8.30 -10.31 15.41
C ARG A 306 9.79 -10.40 15.05
N CYS A 307 10.13 -10.73 13.81
CA CYS A 307 11.52 -10.75 13.35
C CYS A 307 12.15 -9.36 13.39
N TRP A 308 11.43 -8.34 12.97
CA TRP A 308 11.86 -6.95 13.01
C TRP A 308 12.10 -6.48 14.46
N LEU A 309 11.11 -6.67 15.35
CA LEU A 309 11.23 -6.30 16.77
C LEU A 309 12.40 -7.00 17.49
N ARG A 310 12.82 -8.16 17.00
CA ARG A 310 14.01 -8.87 17.49
C ARG A 310 15.33 -8.38 16.87
N GLY A 311 15.30 -7.28 16.15
CA GLY A 311 16.48 -6.67 15.50
C GLY A 311 16.99 -7.42 14.27
N ARG A 312 16.23 -8.36 13.72
CA ARG A 312 16.57 -9.06 12.49
C ARG A 312 16.17 -8.21 11.29
N ALA A 313 17.12 -7.99 10.37
CA ALA A 313 16.91 -7.21 9.14
C ALA A 313 16.19 -5.87 9.37
N PRO A 314 16.73 -4.94 10.19
CA PRO A 314 16.00 -3.74 10.62
C PRO A 314 15.54 -2.85 9.46
N ALA A 315 16.35 -2.68 8.40
CA ALA A 315 15.95 -1.87 7.24
C ALA A 315 14.79 -2.50 6.45
N ALA A 316 14.81 -3.82 6.26
CA ALA A 316 13.71 -4.53 5.59
C ALA A 316 12.44 -4.51 6.45
N GLY A 317 12.57 -4.69 7.77
CA GLY A 317 11.42 -4.70 8.67
C GLY A 317 10.67 -3.38 8.69
N ILE A 318 11.37 -2.24 8.71
CA ILE A 318 10.72 -0.93 8.68
C ILE A 318 10.08 -0.64 7.30
N ALA A 319 10.71 -1.08 6.22
CA ALA A 319 10.15 -0.99 4.88
C ALA A 319 8.85 -1.79 4.75
N LEU A 320 8.86 -3.03 5.25
CA LEU A 320 7.67 -3.89 5.26
C LEU A 320 6.56 -3.34 6.17
N LEU A 321 6.89 -2.72 7.32
CA LEU A 321 5.91 -2.05 8.14
C LEU A 321 5.26 -0.87 7.39
N SER A 322 6.07 -0.05 6.71
CA SER A 322 5.57 1.05 5.88
C SER A 322 4.60 0.56 4.81
N TYR A 323 4.98 -0.49 4.08
CA TYR A 323 4.13 -1.11 3.08
C TYR A 323 2.86 -1.71 3.69
N PHE A 324 2.95 -2.43 4.81
CA PHE A 324 1.78 -2.99 5.49
C PHE A 324 0.75 -1.92 5.84
N VAL A 325 1.20 -0.79 6.38
CA VAL A 325 0.29 0.33 6.68
C VAL A 325 -0.31 0.91 5.41
N GLN A 326 0.49 1.08 4.35
CA GLN A 326 -0.01 1.53 3.05
C GLN A 326 -1.03 0.55 2.46
N SER A 327 -0.82 -0.77 2.58
CA SER A 327 -1.69 -1.82 2.04
C SER A 327 -3.09 -1.86 2.68
N LEU A 328 -3.26 -1.26 3.86
CA LEU A 328 -4.58 -1.06 4.48
C LEU A 328 -5.44 -0.03 3.73
N PHE A 329 -4.82 0.80 2.89
CA PHE A 329 -5.46 1.84 2.08
C PHE A 329 -5.17 1.70 0.59
N GLY A 330 -4.56 0.62 0.16
CA GLY A 330 -4.09 0.38 -1.19
C GLY A 330 -4.58 -0.93 -1.79
N ILE A 331 -4.18 -1.14 -3.04
CA ILE A 331 -4.41 -2.38 -3.77
C ILE A 331 -3.08 -3.11 -3.85
N GLY A 332 -3.05 -4.37 -3.44
CA GLY A 332 -1.93 -5.26 -3.71
C GLY A 332 -1.86 -5.58 -5.20
N THR A 333 -0.69 -5.44 -5.79
CA THR A 333 -0.47 -5.76 -7.20
C THR A 333 0.90 -6.39 -7.39
N CYS A 334 1.09 -7.02 -8.55
CA CYS A 334 2.37 -7.62 -8.94
C CYS A 334 3.53 -6.62 -9.09
N PHE A 335 3.26 -5.33 -9.00
CA PHE A 335 4.28 -4.28 -9.18
C PHE A 335 4.92 -3.83 -7.85
N VAL A 336 4.39 -4.22 -6.72
CA VAL A 336 4.86 -3.92 -5.37
C VAL A 336 5.00 -5.18 -4.54
#